data_006170bfa53777109c12c7a0c7519ee6
#
_entry.id   006170bfa53777109c12c7a0c7519ee6
#
_cell.length_a   1.000
_cell.length_b   1.000
_cell.length_c   1.000
_cell.angle_alpha   90.00
_cell.angle_beta   90.00
_cell.angle_gamma   90.00
#
_symmetry.space_group_name_H-M   'P 1'
#
loop_
_entity.id
_entity.type
_entity.pdbx_description
1 polymer ?
#
loop_
_entity_poly.entity_id
_entity_poly.type
_entity_poly.pdbx_seq_one_letter_code
_entity_poly.pdbx_strand_id
1 'polypeptide(L)'
;GAFTWGVLDRLLQDERIRIEGLSGTSAGAMNAVVLADGMQRGGREGARSALHAFWHAVSRAARFSPFRRTPLDRWRGRWNLDASPGYVMMDLLSRLVSPYELSPWDLNPLRRLLNAQVDFDRVNRCDDVLLFVTATCVRTGQPKVFRQPHITVDTVLASACLPFLYRAVEIDGEAYWDGGYTGNPALFPLVDECDARDMILVQINPTLRAEPPRRAREILDRLNEITFNSSLIKELRSIALLKELIEAEGLERERYRDMLIHRIGADEELRDLGTSSKLNAEWDFLRHLHGVGLGAADAWLALNFERLGRESTFDIASLFTDSIRMPEGFSPK
;
A
#
# COMPACT_ATOMS: atom_id res chain seq x y z
N GLY A 1 0.53 0.78 -6.46
CA GLY A 1 1.39 1.97 -6.35
C GLY A 1 0.92 3.12 -7.20
N ALA A 2 0.77 2.96 -8.52
CA ALA A 2 0.37 4.07 -9.40
C ALA A 2 -1.08 4.55 -9.18
N PHE A 3 -1.99 3.67 -8.73
CA PHE A 3 -3.32 4.08 -8.23
C PHE A 3 -3.17 5.05 -7.04
N THR A 4 -2.36 4.68 -6.05
CA THR A 4 -2.09 5.52 -4.87
C THR A 4 -1.45 6.86 -5.27
N TRP A 5 -0.56 6.86 -6.28
CA TRP A 5 -0.06 8.11 -6.86
C TRP A 5 -1.19 8.99 -7.38
N GLY A 6 -2.18 8.45 -8.09
CA GLY A 6 -3.34 9.22 -8.56
C GLY A 6 -4.17 9.79 -7.41
N VAL A 7 -4.41 9.00 -6.35
CA VAL A 7 -5.12 9.47 -5.16
C VAL A 7 -4.35 10.61 -4.48
N LEU A 8 -3.05 10.44 -4.23
CA LEU A 8 -2.20 11.46 -3.61
C LEU A 8 -2.12 12.72 -4.46
N ASP A 9 -2.01 12.58 -5.79
CA ASP A 9 -1.99 13.72 -6.72
C ASP A 9 -3.26 14.56 -6.56
N ARG A 10 -4.46 13.93 -6.50
CA ARG A 10 -5.72 14.65 -6.30
C ARG A 10 -5.85 15.28 -4.91
N LEU A 11 -5.44 14.59 -3.85
CA LEU A 11 -5.45 15.13 -2.49
C LEU A 11 -4.50 16.33 -2.35
N LEU A 12 -3.35 16.28 -3.01
CA LEU A 12 -2.39 17.39 -3.03
C LEU A 12 -2.89 18.60 -3.84
N GLN A 13 -3.81 18.45 -4.78
CA GLN A 13 -4.44 19.57 -5.51
C GLN A 13 -5.43 20.33 -4.64
N ASP A 14 -5.99 19.72 -3.59
CA ASP A 14 -6.98 20.34 -2.74
C ASP A 14 -6.31 21.01 -1.53
N GLU A 15 -6.21 22.35 -1.54
CA GLU A 15 -5.54 23.12 -0.50
C GLU A 15 -6.21 23.02 0.87
N ARG A 16 -7.46 22.58 0.92
CA ARG A 16 -8.21 22.39 2.17
C ARG A 16 -7.78 21.14 2.95
N ILE A 17 -7.08 20.20 2.27
CA ILE A 17 -6.59 18.97 2.88
C ILE A 17 -5.13 19.14 3.28
N ARG A 18 -4.81 18.84 4.52
CA ARG A 18 -3.44 18.73 5.02
C ARG A 18 -3.14 17.26 5.34
N ILE A 19 -2.11 16.73 4.70
CA ILE A 19 -1.59 15.41 5.01
C ILE A 19 -0.57 15.56 6.13
N GLU A 20 -0.87 15.03 7.32
CA GLU A 20 0.00 15.10 8.48
C GLU A 20 0.94 13.90 8.56
N GLY A 21 0.45 12.71 8.22
CA GLY A 21 1.24 11.48 8.25
C GLY A 21 0.90 10.52 7.13
N LEU A 22 1.87 9.73 6.73
CA LEU A 22 1.74 8.66 5.73
C LEU A 22 2.32 7.36 6.28
N SER A 23 1.48 6.35 6.39
CA SER A 23 1.92 4.98 6.63
C SER A 23 1.88 4.20 5.31
N GLY A 24 3.03 3.69 4.90
CA GLY A 24 3.18 3.02 3.61
C GLY A 24 3.93 1.70 3.69
N THR A 25 3.52 0.77 2.84
CA THR A 25 4.16 -0.52 2.66
C THR A 25 4.43 -0.75 1.19
N SER A 26 5.61 -1.28 0.86
CA SER A 26 6.00 -1.61 -0.52
C SER A 26 5.90 -0.38 -1.45
N ALA A 27 5.10 -0.42 -2.49
CA ALA A 27 4.86 0.73 -3.36
C ALA A 27 4.23 1.94 -2.63
N GLY A 28 3.52 1.71 -1.52
CA GLY A 28 3.03 2.76 -0.62
C GLY A 28 4.17 3.50 0.06
N ALA A 29 5.20 2.77 0.55
CA ALA A 29 6.40 3.36 1.12
C ALA A 29 7.18 4.20 0.10
N MET A 30 7.27 3.72 -1.15
CA MET A 30 7.88 4.49 -2.24
C MET A 30 7.15 5.81 -2.48
N ASN A 31 5.80 5.78 -2.57
CA ASN A 31 5.00 7.00 -2.72
C ASN A 31 5.22 7.95 -1.53
N ALA A 32 5.28 7.43 -0.30
CA ALA A 32 5.45 8.24 0.90
C ALA A 32 6.78 9.00 0.92
N VAL A 33 7.91 8.32 0.66
CA VAL A 33 9.23 8.97 0.65
C VAL A 33 9.40 9.95 -0.51
N VAL A 34 8.85 9.63 -1.69
CA VAL A 34 8.87 10.53 -2.85
C VAL A 34 8.03 11.77 -2.59
N LEU A 35 6.87 11.63 -1.97
CA LEU A 35 6.02 12.75 -1.60
C LEU A 35 6.74 13.66 -0.60
N ALA A 36 7.31 13.11 0.47
CA ALA A 36 8.01 13.89 1.50
C ALA A 36 9.23 14.65 0.94
N ASP A 37 10.03 13.98 0.10
CA ASP A 37 11.14 14.63 -0.59
C ASP A 37 10.65 15.78 -1.49
N GLY A 38 9.57 15.57 -2.21
CA GLY A 38 8.96 16.60 -3.07
C GLY A 38 8.35 17.75 -2.28
N MET A 39 7.69 17.48 -1.13
CA MET A 39 7.14 18.49 -0.23
C MET A 39 8.23 19.47 0.23
N GLN A 40 9.36 18.94 0.67
CA GLN A 40 10.51 19.75 1.11
C GLN A 40 11.17 20.54 -0.03
N ARG A 41 11.04 20.10 -1.28
CA ARG A 41 11.57 20.82 -2.46
C ARG A 41 10.70 21.97 -2.94
N GLY A 42 9.41 21.84 -2.87
CA GLY A 42 8.50 22.81 -3.48
C GLY A 42 7.05 22.65 -3.03
N GLY A 43 6.83 22.22 -1.78
CA GLY A 43 5.50 22.06 -1.22
C GLY A 43 4.66 21.03 -2.01
N ARG A 44 3.38 21.25 -2.05
CA ARG A 44 2.40 20.35 -2.69
C ARG A 44 2.72 20.10 -4.18
N GLU A 45 3.07 21.14 -4.92
CA GLU A 45 3.41 21.01 -6.33
C GLU A 45 4.75 20.29 -6.53
N GLY A 46 5.72 20.51 -5.64
CA GLY A 46 6.95 19.74 -5.59
C GLY A 46 6.71 18.25 -5.37
N ALA A 47 5.79 17.90 -4.46
CA ALA A 47 5.39 16.51 -4.20
C ALA A 47 4.72 15.86 -5.42
N ARG A 48 3.78 16.56 -6.06
CA ARG A 48 3.10 16.10 -7.29
C ARG A 48 4.08 15.83 -8.42
N SER A 49 4.99 16.78 -8.65
CA SER A 49 6.04 16.68 -9.68
C SER A 49 7.00 15.51 -9.38
N ALA A 50 7.39 15.32 -8.12
CA ALA A 50 8.26 14.24 -7.71
C ALA A 50 7.61 12.86 -7.92
N LEU A 51 6.35 12.70 -7.55
CA LEU A 51 5.58 11.46 -7.77
C LEU A 51 5.48 11.13 -9.27
N HIS A 52 5.17 12.11 -10.10
CA HIS A 52 5.14 11.92 -11.56
C HIS A 52 6.51 11.51 -12.11
N ALA A 53 7.57 12.21 -11.71
CA ALA A 53 8.93 11.91 -12.15
C ALA A 53 9.38 10.51 -11.74
N PHE A 54 9.06 10.09 -10.49
CA PHE A 54 9.37 8.77 -9.97
C PHE A 54 8.69 7.67 -10.79
N TRP A 55 7.38 7.73 -10.98
CA TRP A 55 6.65 6.69 -11.73
C TRP A 55 7.05 6.65 -13.20
N HIS A 56 7.38 7.80 -13.79
CA HIS A 56 7.96 7.84 -15.14
C HIS A 56 9.35 7.18 -15.18
N ALA A 57 10.20 7.42 -14.17
CA ALA A 57 11.50 6.78 -14.06
C ALA A 57 11.39 5.26 -13.85
N VAL A 58 10.41 4.78 -13.05
CA VAL A 58 10.08 3.35 -12.90
C VAL A 58 9.78 2.73 -14.27
N SER A 59 8.91 3.37 -15.05
CA SER A 59 8.55 2.86 -16.37
C SER A 59 9.75 2.85 -17.33
N ARG A 60 10.57 3.88 -17.30
CA ARG A 60 11.79 3.93 -18.14
C ARG A 60 12.79 2.83 -17.75
N ALA A 61 13.00 2.60 -16.45
CA ALA A 61 13.89 1.55 -15.96
C ALA A 61 13.38 0.15 -16.38
N ALA A 62 12.07 -0.04 -16.41
CA ALA A 62 11.45 -1.29 -16.85
C ALA A 62 11.32 -1.44 -18.37
N ARG A 63 11.81 -0.49 -19.18
CA ARG A 63 11.65 -0.51 -20.64
C ARG A 63 12.21 -1.78 -21.30
N PHE A 64 13.26 -2.34 -20.73
CA PHE A 64 13.90 -3.56 -21.21
C PHE A 64 13.63 -4.78 -20.32
N SER A 65 12.69 -4.63 -19.37
CA SER A 65 12.27 -5.75 -18.53
C SER A 65 11.60 -6.84 -19.37
N PRO A 66 11.80 -8.13 -19.04
CA PRO A 66 11.06 -9.23 -19.65
C PRO A 66 9.57 -9.25 -19.27
N PHE A 67 9.17 -8.44 -18.26
CA PHE A 67 7.79 -8.33 -17.78
C PHE A 67 6.98 -7.35 -18.61
N ARG A 68 6.57 -7.78 -19.80
CA ARG A 68 5.81 -6.96 -20.74
C ARG A 68 4.62 -7.73 -21.28
N ARG A 69 3.53 -7.00 -21.53
CA ARG A 69 2.35 -7.59 -22.17
C ARG A 69 2.67 -8.12 -23.57
N THR A 70 2.04 -9.22 -23.94
CA THR A 70 2.08 -9.70 -25.31
C THR A 70 1.35 -8.73 -26.27
N PRO A 71 1.66 -8.72 -27.57
CA PRO A 71 0.90 -7.94 -28.55
C PRO A 71 -0.60 -8.24 -28.52
N LEU A 72 -0.99 -9.50 -28.25
CA LEU A 72 -2.37 -9.92 -28.13
C LEU A 72 -3.06 -9.34 -26.89
N ASP A 73 -2.36 -9.28 -25.75
CA ASP A 73 -2.90 -8.67 -24.53
C ASP A 73 -3.10 -7.17 -24.71
N ARG A 74 -2.17 -6.49 -25.41
CA ARG A 74 -2.32 -5.07 -25.78
C ARG A 74 -3.53 -4.84 -26.67
N TRP A 75 -3.71 -5.67 -27.69
CA TRP A 75 -4.87 -5.57 -28.59
C TRP A 75 -6.19 -5.81 -27.87
N ARG A 76 -6.23 -6.74 -26.87
CA ARG A 76 -7.40 -7.04 -26.05
C ARG A 76 -7.61 -6.08 -24.89
N GLY A 77 -6.75 -5.08 -24.70
CA GLY A 77 -6.82 -4.13 -23.59
C GLY A 77 -6.54 -4.75 -22.21
N ARG A 78 -5.89 -5.93 -22.16
CA ARG A 78 -5.58 -6.61 -20.90
C ARG A 78 -4.28 -6.05 -20.30
N TRP A 79 -4.30 -5.79 -18.98
CA TRP A 79 -3.17 -5.23 -18.25
C TRP A 79 -2.33 -6.27 -17.51
N ASN A 80 -2.85 -7.46 -17.29
CA ASN A 80 -2.15 -8.57 -16.64
C ASN A 80 -0.98 -9.09 -17.50
N LEU A 81 0.04 -9.63 -16.84
CA LEU A 81 1.21 -10.24 -17.49
C LEU A 81 1.10 -11.75 -17.58
N ASP A 82 -0.07 -12.32 -17.44
CA ASP A 82 -0.34 -13.76 -17.35
C ASP A 82 0.19 -14.56 -18.55
N ALA A 83 0.14 -13.97 -19.74
CA ALA A 83 0.65 -14.56 -20.97
C ALA A 83 2.06 -14.06 -21.33
N SER A 84 2.68 -13.23 -20.49
CA SER A 84 4.05 -12.75 -20.69
C SER A 84 5.06 -13.90 -20.51
N PRO A 85 5.87 -14.24 -21.51
CA PRO A 85 6.85 -15.32 -21.38
C PRO A 85 7.84 -15.08 -20.24
N GLY A 86 8.28 -13.83 -20.06
CA GLY A 86 9.18 -13.46 -18.96
C GLY A 86 8.55 -13.65 -17.58
N TYR A 87 7.28 -13.29 -17.43
CA TYR A 87 6.55 -13.49 -16.18
C TYR A 87 6.35 -14.99 -15.88
N VAL A 88 5.90 -15.77 -16.86
CA VAL A 88 5.69 -17.23 -16.71
C VAL A 88 6.99 -17.94 -16.33
N MET A 89 8.10 -17.59 -16.98
CA MET A 89 9.41 -18.15 -16.66
C MET A 89 9.82 -17.80 -15.24
N MET A 90 9.65 -16.54 -14.82
CA MET A 90 9.97 -16.08 -13.47
C MET A 90 9.09 -16.77 -12.42
N ASP A 91 7.78 -16.88 -12.64
CA ASP A 91 6.87 -17.58 -11.73
C ASP A 91 7.27 -19.04 -11.54
N LEU A 92 7.67 -19.71 -12.62
CA LEU A 92 8.17 -21.08 -12.55
C LEU A 92 9.51 -21.17 -11.79
N LEU A 93 10.46 -20.30 -12.11
CA LEU A 93 11.78 -20.30 -11.47
C LEU A 93 11.71 -19.98 -9.98
N SER A 94 10.87 -19.02 -9.59
CA SER A 94 10.70 -18.63 -8.19
C SER A 94 10.14 -19.73 -7.28
N ARG A 95 9.53 -20.77 -7.87
CA ARG A 95 9.04 -21.96 -7.16
C ARG A 95 10.10 -23.05 -7.00
N LEU A 96 11.15 -23.03 -7.83
CA LEU A 96 12.16 -24.10 -7.91
C LEU A 96 13.50 -23.66 -7.33
N VAL A 97 13.81 -22.37 -7.39
CA VAL A 97 15.14 -21.84 -7.06
C VAL A 97 14.98 -20.60 -6.19
N SER A 98 15.74 -20.50 -5.12
CA SER A 98 15.69 -19.35 -4.24
C SER A 98 16.39 -18.13 -4.86
N PRO A 99 16.02 -16.88 -4.48
CA PRO A 99 16.74 -15.69 -4.91
C PRO A 99 18.22 -15.69 -4.52
N TYR A 100 18.59 -16.44 -3.48
CA TYR A 100 19.98 -16.58 -3.03
C TYR A 100 20.83 -17.42 -3.98
N GLU A 101 20.21 -18.35 -4.71
CA GLU A 101 20.86 -19.21 -5.69
C GLU A 101 20.89 -18.56 -7.08
N LEU A 102 19.83 -17.81 -7.45
CA LEU A 102 19.70 -17.16 -8.75
C LEU A 102 20.61 -15.94 -8.93
N SER A 103 20.82 -15.17 -7.87
CA SER A 103 21.62 -13.96 -7.92
C SER A 103 22.57 -13.87 -6.72
N PRO A 104 23.85 -14.23 -6.90
CA PRO A 104 24.86 -14.05 -5.85
C PRO A 104 25.08 -12.56 -5.50
N TRP A 105 24.71 -11.66 -6.40
CA TRP A 105 24.86 -10.21 -6.26
C TRP A 105 23.50 -9.56 -5.97
N ASP A 106 23.43 -8.67 -4.98
CA ASP A 106 22.23 -7.89 -4.70
C ASP A 106 22.06 -6.79 -5.77
N LEU A 107 21.49 -7.17 -6.90
CA LEU A 107 21.23 -6.29 -8.05
C LEU A 107 19.78 -5.81 -8.05
N ASN A 108 19.27 -5.26 -6.94
CA ASN A 108 17.93 -4.69 -6.92
C ASN A 108 17.90 -3.38 -7.73
N PRO A 109 17.25 -3.33 -8.91
CA PRO A 109 17.21 -2.14 -9.75
C PRO A 109 16.52 -0.94 -9.08
N LEU A 110 15.62 -1.22 -8.09
CA LEU A 110 14.93 -0.18 -7.34
C LEU A 110 15.87 0.64 -6.47
N ARG A 111 16.99 0.08 -6.01
CA ARG A 111 18.00 0.81 -5.23
C ARG A 111 18.56 2.00 -6.01
N ARG A 112 18.97 1.76 -7.25
CA ARG A 112 19.52 2.83 -8.12
C ARG A 112 18.46 3.88 -8.42
N LEU A 113 17.24 3.43 -8.65
CA LEU A 113 16.13 4.32 -8.98
C LEU A 113 15.77 5.21 -7.77
N LEU A 114 15.63 4.63 -6.58
CA LEU A 114 15.32 5.38 -5.36
C LEU A 114 16.43 6.41 -5.05
N ASN A 115 17.70 5.99 -5.07
CA ASN A 115 18.82 6.91 -4.83
C ASN A 115 18.93 8.05 -5.88
N ALA A 116 18.46 7.82 -7.11
CA ALA A 116 18.45 8.84 -8.15
C ALA A 116 17.27 9.82 -8.05
N GLN A 117 16.17 9.42 -7.40
CA GLN A 117 14.92 10.18 -7.36
C GLN A 117 14.63 10.81 -5.99
N VAL A 118 15.19 10.27 -4.91
CA VAL A 118 14.88 10.65 -3.53
C VAL A 118 16.15 11.01 -2.77
N ASP A 119 16.16 12.15 -2.12
CA ASP A 119 17.17 12.55 -1.16
C ASP A 119 16.70 12.16 0.25
N PHE A 120 17.23 11.06 0.78
CA PHE A 120 16.83 10.52 2.07
C PHE A 120 17.20 11.42 3.25
N ASP A 121 18.23 12.26 3.14
CA ASP A 121 18.54 13.26 4.16
C ASP A 121 17.46 14.34 4.23
N ARG A 122 16.90 14.72 3.06
CA ARG A 122 15.78 15.65 2.98
C ARG A 122 14.49 15.02 3.51
N VAL A 123 14.22 13.75 3.16
CA VAL A 123 13.08 12.98 3.71
C VAL A 123 13.13 12.97 5.24
N ASN A 124 14.30 12.70 5.82
CA ASN A 124 14.47 12.63 7.27
C ASN A 124 14.38 13.98 7.99
N ARG A 125 14.51 15.08 7.28
CA ARG A 125 14.31 16.44 7.78
C ARG A 125 12.94 17.02 7.46
N CYS A 126 12.04 16.21 6.89
CA CYS A 126 10.71 16.67 6.54
C CYS A 126 9.85 16.77 7.81
N ASP A 127 9.51 17.98 8.20
CA ASP A 127 8.63 18.28 9.33
C ASP A 127 7.16 18.44 8.90
N ASP A 128 6.89 18.52 7.58
CA ASP A 128 5.54 18.72 7.05
C ASP A 128 4.70 17.45 7.09
N VAL A 129 5.35 16.27 6.96
CA VAL A 129 4.67 14.97 6.88
C VAL A 129 5.46 13.92 7.65
N LEU A 130 4.81 13.27 8.62
CA LEU A 130 5.35 12.13 9.34
C LEU A 130 5.30 10.88 8.47
N LEU A 131 6.39 10.12 8.42
CA LEU A 131 6.49 8.93 7.59
C LEU A 131 6.69 7.66 8.41
N PHE A 132 5.91 6.64 8.05
CA PHE A 132 5.98 5.31 8.64
C PHE A 132 6.11 4.27 7.52
N VAL A 133 7.26 3.59 7.48
CA VAL A 133 7.58 2.56 6.49
C VAL A 133 7.60 1.20 7.19
N THR A 134 6.68 0.31 6.78
CA THR A 134 6.55 -1.01 7.41
C THR A 134 7.30 -2.08 6.63
N ALA A 135 8.10 -2.89 7.33
CA ALA A 135 8.69 -4.12 6.81
C ALA A 135 8.41 -5.29 7.78
N THR A 136 8.56 -6.51 7.31
CA THR A 136 8.40 -7.72 8.12
C THR A 136 9.77 -8.25 8.57
N CYS A 137 10.03 -8.32 9.88
CA CYS A 137 11.22 -8.97 10.40
C CYS A 137 11.14 -10.48 10.15
N VAL A 138 12.10 -11.03 9.41
CA VAL A 138 12.07 -12.44 8.99
C VAL A 138 12.16 -13.38 10.18
N ARG A 139 13.01 -13.03 11.16
CA ARG A 139 13.27 -13.88 12.33
C ARG A 139 12.07 -13.99 13.27
N THR A 140 11.30 -12.89 13.45
CA THR A 140 10.23 -12.85 14.44
C THR A 140 8.84 -12.95 13.82
N GLY A 141 8.70 -12.71 12.50
CA GLY A 141 7.42 -12.57 11.83
C GLY A 141 6.61 -11.33 12.29
N GLN A 142 7.26 -10.37 12.96
CA GLN A 142 6.61 -9.16 13.48
C GLN A 142 6.81 -7.98 12.53
N PRO A 143 5.87 -7.00 12.51
CA PRO A 143 6.07 -5.77 11.78
C PRO A 143 7.17 -4.94 12.44
N LYS A 144 8.03 -4.35 11.61
CA LYS A 144 8.97 -3.30 11.98
C LYS A 144 8.57 -2.03 11.26
N VAL A 145 8.27 -0.98 12.01
CA VAL A 145 7.98 0.33 11.47
C VAL A 145 9.24 1.19 11.57
N PHE A 146 9.73 1.63 10.41
CA PHE A 146 10.79 2.62 10.30
C PHE A 146 10.17 4.01 10.16
N ARG A 147 10.75 5.00 10.82
CA ARG A 147 10.28 6.39 10.83
C ARG A 147 11.46 7.36 10.79
N GLN A 148 11.18 8.62 10.52
CA GLN A 148 12.19 9.68 10.61
C GLN A 148 12.78 9.74 12.03
N PRO A 149 14.06 10.01 12.19
CA PRO A 149 15.05 10.33 11.15
C PRO A 149 15.78 9.09 10.56
N HIS A 150 15.22 7.89 10.63
CA HIS A 150 15.91 6.64 10.28
C HIS A 150 15.41 6.00 8.97
N ILE A 151 14.77 6.79 8.10
CA ILE A 151 14.32 6.29 6.78
C ILE A 151 15.48 6.34 5.80
N THR A 152 15.78 5.20 5.19
CA THR A 152 16.87 5.03 4.22
C THR A 152 16.38 4.30 2.98
N VAL A 153 17.20 4.23 1.95
CA VAL A 153 16.91 3.39 0.79
C VAL A 153 16.68 1.94 1.20
N ASP A 154 17.44 1.44 2.18
CA ASP A 154 17.33 0.06 2.66
C ASP A 154 15.99 -0.20 3.37
N THR A 155 15.48 0.75 4.16
CA THR A 155 14.17 0.61 4.81
C THR A 155 13.03 0.54 3.79
N VAL A 156 13.10 1.32 2.71
CA VAL A 156 12.11 1.28 1.62
C VAL A 156 12.22 -0.01 0.81
N LEU A 157 13.46 -0.47 0.54
CA LEU A 157 13.69 -1.76 -0.14
C LEU A 157 13.25 -2.94 0.71
N ALA A 158 13.48 -2.91 2.02
CA ALA A 158 12.99 -3.91 2.97
C ALA A 158 11.47 -4.01 2.93
N SER A 159 10.79 -2.84 2.95
CA SER A 159 9.34 -2.75 2.83
C SER A 159 8.77 -3.32 1.51
N ALA A 160 9.58 -3.38 0.45
CA ALA A 160 9.20 -3.87 -0.88
C ALA A 160 9.90 -5.18 -1.28
N CYS A 161 10.53 -5.87 -0.33
CA CYS A 161 11.30 -7.07 -0.56
C CYS A 161 10.40 -8.32 -0.62
N LEU A 162 9.91 -8.66 -1.80
CA LEU A 162 9.15 -9.90 -2.02
C LEU A 162 10.10 -11.11 -1.93
N PRO A 163 9.87 -12.06 -0.99
CA PRO A 163 10.83 -13.13 -0.65
C PRO A 163 11.13 -14.11 -1.77
N PHE A 164 10.22 -14.25 -2.76
CA PHE A 164 10.42 -15.10 -3.93
C PHE A 164 11.15 -14.41 -5.08
N LEU A 165 11.33 -13.07 -5.01
CA LEU A 165 11.97 -12.29 -6.06
C LEU A 165 13.32 -11.71 -5.65
N TYR A 166 13.48 -11.39 -4.38
CA TYR A 166 14.65 -10.70 -3.84
C TYR A 166 15.18 -11.37 -2.58
N ARG A 167 16.49 -11.26 -2.38
CA ARG A 167 17.12 -11.61 -1.09
C ARG A 167 16.58 -10.68 0.00
N ALA A 168 16.46 -11.18 1.23
CA ALA A 168 16.09 -10.34 2.36
C ALA A 168 17.03 -9.13 2.48
N VAL A 169 16.48 -7.98 2.79
CA VAL A 169 17.28 -6.78 3.06
C VAL A 169 17.73 -6.81 4.52
N GLU A 170 19.03 -6.71 4.73
CA GLU A 170 19.62 -6.67 6.08
C GLU A 170 19.80 -5.23 6.55
N ILE A 171 19.28 -4.91 7.74
CA ILE A 171 19.43 -3.61 8.41
C ILE A 171 19.80 -3.91 9.88
N ASP A 172 20.93 -3.40 10.34
CA ASP A 172 21.42 -3.57 11.70
C ASP A 172 21.49 -5.04 12.17
N GLY A 173 21.84 -5.94 11.24
CA GLY A 173 21.99 -7.37 11.52
C GLY A 173 20.69 -8.17 11.54
N GLU A 174 19.54 -7.55 11.25
CA GLU A 174 18.24 -8.21 11.10
C GLU A 174 17.81 -8.23 9.64
N ALA A 175 17.22 -9.35 9.21
CA ALA A 175 16.71 -9.55 7.85
C ALA A 175 15.22 -9.16 7.74
N TYR A 176 14.86 -8.50 6.65
CA TYR A 176 13.50 -7.99 6.41
C TYR A 176 12.97 -8.41 5.04
N TRP A 177 11.68 -8.69 5.04
CA TRP A 177 10.83 -8.89 3.85
C TRP A 177 9.76 -7.80 3.74
N ASP A 178 9.00 -7.85 2.63
CA ASP A 178 7.89 -6.93 2.35
C ASP A 178 6.95 -6.81 3.56
N GLY A 179 6.65 -5.58 3.92
CA GLY A 179 5.80 -5.28 5.05
C GLY A 179 4.36 -5.75 4.88
N GLY A 180 3.92 -6.01 3.65
CA GLY A 180 2.58 -6.48 3.35
C GLY A 180 2.17 -7.79 4.03
N TYR A 181 3.15 -8.57 4.51
CA TYR A 181 2.86 -9.78 5.28
C TYR A 181 2.40 -9.52 6.71
N THR A 182 2.78 -8.38 7.31
CA THR A 182 2.50 -8.08 8.73
C THR A 182 1.85 -6.72 8.98
N GLY A 183 1.93 -5.77 8.03
CA GLY A 183 1.31 -4.45 8.10
C GLY A 183 1.12 -3.85 6.71
N ASN A 184 -0.11 -3.82 6.19
CA ASN A 184 -0.38 -3.37 4.82
C ASN A 184 -1.49 -2.30 4.72
N PRO A 185 -1.16 -1.06 5.08
CA PRO A 185 -0.06 -0.62 5.95
C PRO A 185 -0.34 -0.85 7.42
N ALA A 186 0.66 -0.62 8.29
CA ALA A 186 0.43 -0.51 9.73
C ALA A 186 -0.30 0.81 10.03
N LEU A 187 -1.41 0.77 10.75
CA LEU A 187 -2.23 1.94 11.08
C LEU A 187 -1.86 2.53 12.44
N PHE A 188 -1.43 1.68 13.37
CA PHE A 188 -1.13 2.09 14.75
C PHE A 188 -0.15 3.26 14.86
N PRO A 189 0.88 3.43 13.99
CA PRO A 189 1.77 4.59 14.13
C PRO A 189 1.07 5.92 13.87
N LEU A 190 0.09 5.93 12.96
CA LEU A 190 -0.72 7.11 12.69
C LEU A 190 -1.62 7.45 13.89
N VAL A 191 -2.18 6.41 14.54
CA VAL A 191 -2.99 6.59 15.74
C VAL A 191 -2.15 7.13 16.90
N ASP A 192 -0.92 6.65 17.05
CA ASP A 192 -0.06 6.98 18.18
C ASP A 192 0.63 8.34 18.05
N GLU A 193 1.03 8.73 16.82
CA GLU A 193 1.97 9.83 16.61
C GLU A 193 1.39 11.02 15.82
N CYS A 194 0.23 10.88 15.13
CA CYS A 194 -0.44 11.99 14.44
C CYS A 194 -1.53 12.62 15.31
N ASP A 195 -1.75 13.93 15.18
CA ASP A 195 -2.84 14.63 15.86
C ASP A 195 -4.17 14.52 15.10
N ALA A 196 -4.11 14.32 13.79
CA ALA A 196 -5.29 14.15 12.95
C ALA A 196 -6.10 12.92 13.36
N ARG A 197 -7.42 13.10 13.45
CA ARG A 197 -8.36 12.00 13.71
C ARG A 197 -8.85 11.33 12.43
N ASP A 198 -8.80 12.03 11.31
CA ASP A 198 -9.21 11.47 10.01
C ASP A 198 -8.10 10.60 9.43
N MET A 199 -8.43 9.35 9.13
CA MET A 199 -7.53 8.39 8.51
C MET A 199 -8.12 7.91 7.18
N ILE A 200 -7.44 8.21 6.07
CA ILE A 200 -7.87 7.79 4.73
C ILE A 200 -7.08 6.55 4.31
N LEU A 201 -7.79 5.43 4.17
CA LEU A 201 -7.25 4.20 3.62
C LEU A 201 -7.30 4.24 2.09
N VAL A 202 -6.16 4.18 1.43
CA VAL A 202 -6.07 4.00 -0.02
C VAL A 202 -5.96 2.50 -0.30
N GLN A 203 -7.10 1.88 -0.64
CA GLN A 203 -7.20 0.44 -0.77
C GLN A 203 -7.13 0.00 -2.23
N ILE A 204 -6.21 -0.94 -2.51
CA ILE A 204 -5.98 -1.48 -3.86
C ILE A 204 -6.47 -2.93 -3.96
N ASN A 205 -6.27 -3.72 -2.91
CA ASN A 205 -6.67 -5.12 -2.89
C ASN A 205 -8.12 -5.25 -2.41
N PRO A 206 -9.00 -5.94 -3.15
CA PRO A 206 -10.37 -6.15 -2.71
C PRO A 206 -10.41 -7.02 -1.45
N THR A 207 -11.27 -6.67 -0.50
CA THR A 207 -11.54 -7.50 0.69
C THR A 207 -12.56 -8.59 0.40
N LEU A 208 -13.53 -8.29 -0.46
CA LEU A 208 -14.61 -9.20 -0.83
C LEU A 208 -14.45 -9.71 -2.26
N ARG A 209 -14.78 -10.97 -2.46
CA ARG A 209 -14.95 -11.62 -3.77
C ARG A 209 -16.33 -12.26 -3.82
N ALA A 210 -17.10 -11.96 -4.86
CA ALA A 210 -18.47 -12.48 -5.01
C ALA A 210 -18.50 -14.01 -5.17
N GLU A 211 -17.50 -14.59 -5.82
CA GLU A 211 -17.43 -16.04 -6.05
C GLU A 211 -16.09 -16.62 -5.57
N PRO A 212 -16.10 -17.86 -5.07
CA PRO A 212 -14.85 -18.54 -4.71
C PRO A 212 -14.03 -18.86 -5.98
N PRO A 213 -12.69 -18.69 -5.93
CA PRO A 213 -11.83 -19.00 -7.05
C PRO A 213 -11.82 -20.51 -7.35
N ARG A 214 -11.81 -20.87 -8.63
CA ARG A 214 -11.84 -22.27 -9.07
C ARG A 214 -10.58 -22.70 -9.79
N ARG A 215 -9.83 -21.77 -10.36
CA ARG A 215 -8.59 -22.06 -11.07
C ARG A 215 -7.39 -21.90 -10.13
N ALA A 216 -6.36 -22.72 -10.30
CA ALA A 216 -5.16 -22.70 -9.46
C ALA A 216 -4.57 -21.28 -9.29
N ARG A 217 -4.53 -20.50 -10.37
CA ARG A 217 -4.03 -19.13 -10.34
C ARG A 217 -4.93 -18.19 -9.54
N GLU A 218 -6.23 -18.25 -9.76
CA GLU A 218 -7.23 -17.46 -9.01
C GLU A 218 -7.16 -17.78 -7.51
N ILE A 219 -6.89 -19.05 -7.16
CA ILE A 219 -6.69 -19.49 -5.78
C ILE A 219 -5.43 -18.85 -5.19
N LEU A 220 -4.31 -18.86 -5.92
CA LEU A 220 -3.07 -18.22 -5.49
C LEU A 220 -3.23 -16.70 -5.34
N ASP A 221 -3.89 -16.05 -6.28
CA ASP A 221 -4.20 -14.61 -6.20
C ASP A 221 -5.03 -14.31 -4.96
N ARG A 222 -6.06 -15.13 -4.67
CA ARG A 222 -6.90 -14.96 -3.49
C ARG A 222 -6.15 -15.20 -2.19
N LEU A 223 -5.28 -16.20 -2.12
CA LEU A 223 -4.42 -16.43 -0.96
C LEU A 223 -3.51 -15.22 -0.69
N ASN A 224 -2.92 -14.66 -1.72
CA ASN A 224 -2.13 -13.43 -1.60
C ASN A 224 -2.98 -12.25 -1.08
N GLU A 225 -4.18 -12.03 -1.65
CA GLU A 225 -5.09 -10.97 -1.18
C GLU A 225 -5.45 -11.16 0.30
N ILE A 226 -5.82 -12.38 0.72
CA ILE A 226 -6.15 -12.69 2.11
C ILE A 226 -4.94 -12.40 3.01
N THR A 227 -3.76 -12.86 2.63
CA THR A 227 -2.53 -12.66 3.42
C THR A 227 -2.24 -11.18 3.58
N PHE A 228 -2.27 -10.41 2.49
CA PHE A 228 -1.96 -8.98 2.51
C PHE A 228 -3.04 -8.11 3.18
N ASN A 229 -4.29 -8.57 3.24
CA ASN A 229 -5.37 -7.84 3.91
C ASN A 229 -5.52 -8.22 5.39
N SER A 230 -4.98 -9.37 5.82
CA SER A 230 -5.24 -9.93 7.16
C SER A 230 -4.79 -9.01 8.29
N SER A 231 -3.64 -8.35 8.13
CA SER A 231 -3.11 -7.40 9.13
C SER A 231 -3.98 -6.14 9.21
N LEU A 232 -4.35 -5.56 8.06
CA LEU A 232 -5.23 -4.39 7.99
C LEU A 232 -6.59 -4.68 8.65
N ILE A 233 -7.19 -5.84 8.35
CA ILE A 233 -8.47 -6.25 8.94
C ILE A 233 -8.36 -6.36 10.47
N LYS A 234 -7.26 -6.90 11.00
CA LYS A 234 -7.04 -7.00 12.45
C LYS A 234 -6.91 -5.63 13.11
N GLU A 235 -6.17 -4.70 12.51
CA GLU A 235 -6.03 -3.33 13.03
C GLU A 235 -7.38 -2.58 12.97
N LEU A 236 -8.11 -2.68 11.86
CA LEU A 236 -9.45 -2.09 11.76
C LEU A 236 -10.43 -2.66 12.79
N ARG A 237 -10.33 -3.96 13.11
CA ARG A 237 -11.14 -4.58 14.18
C ARG A 237 -10.80 -4.01 15.55
N SER A 238 -9.52 -3.76 15.82
CA SER A 238 -9.09 -3.12 17.08
C SER A 238 -9.63 -1.70 17.20
N ILE A 239 -9.60 -0.94 16.10
CA ILE A 239 -10.20 0.41 16.05
C ILE A 239 -11.71 0.34 16.24
N ALA A 240 -12.42 -0.60 15.60
CA ALA A 240 -13.85 -0.78 15.75
C ALA A 240 -14.24 -1.09 17.20
N LEU A 241 -13.52 -2.04 17.84
CA LEU A 241 -13.74 -2.37 19.25
C LEU A 241 -13.52 -1.17 20.17
N LEU A 242 -12.47 -0.39 19.92
CA LEU A 242 -12.21 0.82 20.72
C LEU A 242 -13.34 1.84 20.56
N LYS A 243 -13.87 2.04 19.35
CA LYS A 243 -15.03 2.92 19.11
C LYS A 243 -16.26 2.42 19.85
N GLU A 244 -16.57 1.14 19.84
CA GLU A 244 -17.67 0.56 20.61
C GLU A 244 -17.51 0.79 22.10
N LEU A 245 -16.30 0.63 22.66
CA LEU A 245 -16.03 0.92 24.08
C LEU A 245 -16.16 2.40 24.42
N ILE A 246 -15.73 3.30 23.55
CA ILE A 246 -15.89 4.76 23.72
C ILE A 246 -17.39 5.10 23.78
N GLU A 247 -18.19 4.53 22.89
CA GLU A 247 -19.64 4.79 22.82
C GLU A 247 -20.42 4.14 23.97
N ALA A 248 -20.12 2.87 24.29
CA ALA A 248 -20.87 2.11 25.31
C ALA A 248 -20.49 2.49 26.74
N GLU A 249 -19.21 2.69 27.01
CA GLU A 249 -18.69 2.96 28.36
C GLU A 249 -18.43 4.45 28.63
N GLY A 250 -18.65 5.33 27.65
CA GLY A 250 -18.44 6.76 27.77
C GLY A 250 -16.98 7.15 27.99
N LEU A 251 -16.04 6.40 27.40
CA LEU A 251 -14.61 6.70 27.51
C LEU A 251 -14.29 8.05 26.88
N GLU A 252 -13.27 8.73 27.41
CA GLU A 252 -12.82 10.02 26.91
C GLU A 252 -12.27 9.90 25.47
N ARG A 253 -12.99 10.48 24.49
CA ARG A 253 -12.66 10.40 23.06
C ARG A 253 -11.25 10.90 22.72
N GLU A 254 -10.80 11.94 23.40
CA GLU A 254 -9.47 12.53 23.20
C GLU A 254 -8.37 11.59 23.70
N ARG A 255 -8.57 10.98 24.88
CA ARG A 255 -7.60 10.07 25.49
C ARG A 255 -7.45 8.76 24.71
N TYR A 256 -8.56 8.22 24.18
CA TYR A 256 -8.59 6.93 23.49
C TYR A 256 -8.57 7.09 21.97
N ARG A 257 -8.38 8.33 21.44
CA ARG A 257 -8.22 8.59 20.00
C ARG A 257 -9.37 8.00 19.17
N ASP A 258 -10.58 8.59 19.28
CA ASP A 258 -11.74 8.21 18.44
C ASP A 258 -11.46 8.54 16.97
N MET A 259 -10.86 7.58 16.23
CA MET A 259 -10.43 7.75 14.84
C MET A 259 -11.62 7.77 13.88
N LEU A 260 -11.58 8.65 12.90
CA LEU A 260 -12.54 8.75 11.81
C LEU A 260 -11.96 8.05 10.57
N ILE A 261 -12.55 6.93 10.19
CA ILE A 261 -12.01 6.08 9.12
C ILE A 261 -12.71 6.37 7.81
N HIS A 262 -11.90 6.59 6.78
CA HIS A 262 -12.33 6.83 5.41
C HIS A 262 -11.65 5.83 4.47
N ARG A 263 -12.28 5.56 3.31
CA ARG A 263 -11.72 4.65 2.31
C ARG A 263 -11.82 5.28 0.93
N ILE A 264 -10.71 5.29 0.20
CA ILE A 264 -10.68 5.56 -1.23
C ILE A 264 -10.23 4.27 -1.94
N GLY A 265 -11.09 3.75 -2.79
CA GLY A 265 -10.84 2.54 -3.58
C GLY A 265 -11.55 2.63 -4.93
N ALA A 266 -11.24 1.69 -5.83
CA ALA A 266 -11.84 1.55 -7.14
C ALA A 266 -12.04 0.05 -7.43
N ASP A 267 -12.93 -0.58 -6.67
CA ASP A 267 -13.09 -2.04 -6.65
C ASP A 267 -13.54 -2.60 -8.02
N GLU A 268 -14.33 -1.84 -8.76
CA GLU A 268 -14.81 -2.26 -10.09
C GLU A 268 -13.71 -2.16 -11.14
N GLU A 269 -13.00 -1.03 -11.17
CA GLU A 269 -11.94 -0.76 -12.15
C GLU A 269 -10.71 -1.62 -11.93
N LEU A 270 -10.46 -2.03 -10.68
CA LEU A 270 -9.32 -2.86 -10.31
C LEU A 270 -9.65 -4.37 -10.25
N ARG A 271 -10.91 -4.75 -10.43
CA ARG A 271 -11.41 -6.14 -10.28
C ARG A 271 -10.64 -7.16 -11.11
N ASP A 272 -10.33 -6.80 -12.36
CA ASP A 272 -9.69 -7.69 -13.33
C ASP A 272 -8.17 -7.70 -13.25
N LEU A 273 -7.58 -6.97 -12.31
CA LEU A 273 -6.14 -6.91 -12.09
C LEU A 273 -5.69 -8.03 -11.13
N GLY A 274 -5.03 -9.04 -11.69
CA GLY A 274 -4.39 -10.11 -10.91
C GLY A 274 -3.02 -9.72 -10.36
N THR A 275 -2.40 -10.65 -9.59
CA THR A 275 -1.07 -10.44 -8.99
C THR A 275 0.00 -10.11 -10.04
N SER A 276 -0.09 -10.67 -11.26
CA SER A 276 0.86 -10.41 -12.34
C SER A 276 0.89 -8.94 -12.78
N SER A 277 -0.24 -8.24 -12.68
CA SER A 277 -0.31 -6.81 -13.02
C SER A 277 0.57 -5.93 -12.12
N LYS A 278 0.89 -6.39 -10.88
CA LYS A 278 1.75 -5.66 -9.94
C LYS A 278 3.18 -5.47 -10.45
N LEU A 279 3.63 -6.34 -11.37
CA LEU A 279 4.94 -6.25 -12.03
C LEU A 279 4.89 -5.51 -13.38
N ASN A 280 3.72 -5.08 -13.82
CA ASN A 280 3.57 -4.31 -15.05
C ASN A 280 3.94 -2.85 -14.80
N ALA A 281 5.08 -2.42 -15.33
CA ALA A 281 5.57 -1.05 -15.25
C ALA A 281 5.48 -0.31 -16.60
N GLU A 282 4.65 -0.76 -17.53
CA GLU A 282 4.40 -0.05 -18.79
C GLU A 282 3.76 1.31 -18.51
N TRP A 283 4.26 2.38 -19.15
CA TRP A 283 3.81 3.75 -18.86
C TRP A 283 2.31 3.97 -19.04
N ASP A 284 1.74 3.38 -20.10
CA ASP A 284 0.30 3.48 -20.35
C ASP A 284 -0.52 2.84 -19.22
N PHE A 285 -0.03 1.74 -18.64
CA PHE A 285 -0.69 1.10 -17.49
C PHE A 285 -0.57 1.95 -16.23
N LEU A 286 0.63 2.48 -15.95
CA LEU A 286 0.83 3.36 -14.79
C LEU A 286 -0.03 4.62 -14.89
N ARG A 287 -0.13 5.22 -16.08
CA ARG A 287 -1.01 6.36 -16.34
C ARG A 287 -2.50 6.01 -16.19
N HIS A 288 -2.90 4.83 -16.67
CA HIS A 288 -4.26 4.33 -16.50
C HIS A 288 -4.61 4.22 -15.01
N LEU A 289 -3.76 3.57 -14.21
CA LEU A 289 -3.97 3.44 -12.77
C LEU A 289 -3.95 4.80 -12.04
N HIS A 290 -3.07 5.72 -12.46
CA HIS A 290 -3.07 7.09 -11.93
C HIS A 290 -4.41 7.78 -12.21
N GLY A 291 -4.92 7.70 -13.44
CA GLY A 291 -6.22 8.29 -13.81
C GLY A 291 -7.38 7.70 -13.00
N VAL A 292 -7.40 6.36 -12.79
CA VAL A 292 -8.39 5.69 -11.94
C VAL A 292 -8.29 6.19 -10.49
N GLY A 293 -7.07 6.29 -9.94
CA GLY A 293 -6.86 6.78 -8.57
C GLY A 293 -7.26 8.24 -8.38
N LEU A 294 -6.93 9.09 -9.35
CA LEU A 294 -7.31 10.51 -9.36
C LEU A 294 -8.84 10.66 -9.40
N GLY A 295 -9.50 9.94 -10.29
CA GLY A 295 -10.97 9.97 -10.40
C GLY A 295 -11.66 9.43 -9.14
N ALA A 296 -11.15 8.35 -8.54
CA ALA A 296 -11.68 7.82 -7.29
C ALA A 296 -11.57 8.82 -6.13
N ALA A 297 -10.43 9.51 -6.01
CA ALA A 297 -10.24 10.54 -4.99
C ALA A 297 -11.11 11.76 -5.24
N ASP A 298 -11.28 12.19 -6.49
CA ASP A 298 -12.13 13.31 -6.85
C ASP A 298 -13.61 13.03 -6.53
N ALA A 299 -14.11 11.87 -6.92
CA ALA A 299 -15.48 11.43 -6.60
C ALA A 299 -15.68 11.31 -5.08
N TRP A 300 -14.70 10.76 -4.36
CA TRP A 300 -14.77 10.63 -2.91
C TRP A 300 -14.82 12.01 -2.23
N LEU A 301 -13.96 12.95 -2.63
CA LEU A 301 -13.94 14.31 -2.10
C LEU A 301 -15.26 15.04 -2.35
N ALA A 302 -15.82 14.93 -3.55
CA ALA A 302 -17.08 15.57 -3.89
C ALA A 302 -18.24 15.13 -2.97
N LEU A 303 -18.22 13.87 -2.50
CA LEU A 303 -19.28 13.30 -1.68
C LEU A 303 -19.02 13.43 -0.17
N ASN A 304 -17.75 13.48 0.25
CA ASN A 304 -17.40 13.24 1.65
C ASN A 304 -16.58 14.35 2.30
N PHE A 305 -16.18 15.38 1.57
CA PHE A 305 -15.32 16.43 2.12
C PHE A 305 -15.91 17.06 3.41
N GLU A 306 -17.22 17.37 3.42
CA GLU A 306 -17.90 17.97 4.56
C GLU A 306 -18.03 17.05 5.79
N ARG A 307 -17.73 15.76 5.62
CA ARG A 307 -17.76 14.75 6.69
C ARG A 307 -16.40 14.61 7.40
N LEU A 308 -15.32 15.12 6.79
CA LEU A 308 -13.99 15.15 7.42
C LEU A 308 -14.04 15.93 8.74
N GLY A 309 -13.38 15.40 9.75
CA GLY A 309 -13.38 15.94 11.11
C GLY A 309 -14.67 15.70 11.90
N ARG A 310 -15.70 15.10 11.30
CA ARG A 310 -17.03 14.93 11.91
C ARG A 310 -17.41 13.47 12.10
N GLU A 311 -17.31 12.66 11.04
CA GLU A 311 -17.78 11.28 11.07
C GLU A 311 -17.00 10.39 10.06
N SER A 312 -16.90 9.11 10.35
CA SER A 312 -16.34 8.12 9.43
C SER A 312 -17.20 8.01 8.17
N THR A 313 -16.56 7.88 7.00
CA THR A 313 -17.25 7.57 5.73
C THR A 313 -17.12 6.11 5.33
N PHE A 314 -16.34 5.35 6.08
CA PHE A 314 -16.18 3.92 5.90
C PHE A 314 -16.68 3.18 7.15
N ASP A 315 -17.70 2.36 6.94
CA ASP A 315 -18.24 1.51 8.01
C ASP A 315 -17.35 0.28 8.18
N ILE A 316 -16.43 0.38 9.15
CA ILE A 316 -15.54 -0.74 9.49
C ILE A 316 -16.29 -1.89 10.18
N ALA A 317 -17.41 -1.63 10.86
CA ALA A 317 -18.19 -2.68 11.51
C ALA A 317 -18.80 -3.65 10.50
N SER A 318 -19.16 -3.16 9.31
CA SER A 318 -19.70 -4.00 8.23
C SER A 318 -18.71 -5.08 7.74
N LEU A 319 -17.40 -4.88 7.92
CA LEU A 319 -16.38 -5.90 7.59
C LEU A 319 -16.45 -7.13 8.50
N PHE A 320 -17.10 -7.02 9.66
CA PHE A 320 -17.10 -8.03 10.71
C PHE A 320 -18.49 -8.64 11.00
N THR A 321 -19.55 -8.13 10.37
CA THR A 321 -20.94 -8.51 10.66
C THR A 321 -21.21 -10.01 10.45
N ASP A 322 -20.55 -10.63 9.46
CA ASP A 322 -20.70 -12.06 9.20
C ASP A 322 -19.87 -12.95 10.12
N SER A 323 -18.85 -12.39 10.79
CA SER A 323 -17.96 -13.16 11.69
C SER A 323 -18.37 -13.11 13.16
N ILE A 324 -19.36 -12.28 13.54
CA ILE A 324 -19.80 -12.04 14.93
C ILE A 324 -21.26 -12.49 15.16
N ARG A 325 -21.99 -12.97 14.17
CA ARG A 325 -23.28 -13.62 14.46
C ARG A 325 -23.03 -14.88 15.28
N MET A 326 -23.07 -14.71 16.61
CA MET A 326 -23.32 -15.82 17.51
C MET A 326 -24.59 -16.51 17.02
N PRO A 327 -24.65 -17.86 16.93
CA PRO A 327 -25.88 -18.53 16.60
C PRO A 327 -26.99 -18.04 17.56
N GLU A 328 -28.15 -17.66 17.04
CA GLU A 328 -29.30 -17.32 17.84
C GLU A 328 -29.55 -18.47 18.82
N GLY A 329 -29.36 -18.23 20.12
CA GLY A 329 -29.53 -19.22 21.16
C GLY A 329 -28.38 -19.42 22.15
N PHE A 330 -27.24 -18.73 21.99
CA PHE A 330 -26.18 -18.76 22.99
C PHE A 330 -26.47 -17.75 24.10
N SER A 331 -27.16 -18.21 25.17
CA SER A 331 -27.24 -17.48 26.42
C SER A 331 -26.00 -17.84 27.26
N PRO A 332 -25.16 -16.90 27.69
CA PRO A 332 -24.09 -17.21 28.62
C PRO A 332 -24.73 -17.62 29.96
N LYS A 333 -24.34 -18.81 30.43
CA LYS A 333 -24.68 -19.27 31.78
C LYS A 333 -23.78 -18.61 32.80
#